data_264f75244915b4cef5ba08eb20b5ac8e
#
_entry.id   264f75244915b4cef5ba08eb20b5ac8e
#
_cell.length_a   1.000
_cell.length_b   1.000
_cell.length_c   1.000
_cell.angle_alpha   90.00
_cell.angle_beta   90.00
_cell.angle_gamma   90.00
#
_symmetry.space_group_name_H-M   'P 1'
#
loop_
_entity.id
_entity.type
_entity.pdbx_description
1 polymer ?
#
loop_
_entity_poly.entity_id
_entity_poly.type
_entity_poly.pdbx_seq_one_letter_code
_entity_poly.pdbx_strand_id
1 'polypeptide(L)' 'MAKFIEFEANPFHGPHKCLINADWIVDVISNPQDNNTSIIYLAAKIDDREFTEVVKGKYEDIKVKLLAL' A
#
# COMPACT_ATOMS: atom_id res chain seq x y z
N MET A 1 8.56 16.74 -6.76
CA MET A 1 8.34 15.74 -7.80
C MET A 1 7.73 14.50 -7.16
N ALA A 2 6.61 14.01 -7.71
CA ALA A 2 5.96 12.82 -7.16
C ALA A 2 6.79 11.57 -7.41
N LYS A 3 6.84 10.69 -6.43
CA LYS A 3 7.49 9.38 -6.54
C LYS A 3 6.44 8.31 -6.51
N PHE A 4 6.48 7.42 -7.48
CA PHE A 4 5.53 6.31 -7.57
C PHE A 4 6.22 4.99 -7.24
N ILE A 5 5.49 4.14 -6.54
CA ILE A 5 5.95 2.80 -6.19
C ILE A 5 4.96 1.79 -6.76
N GLU A 6 5.47 0.77 -7.43
CA GLU A 6 4.64 -0.31 -7.95
C GLU A 6 4.38 -1.34 -6.85
N PHE A 7 3.11 -1.68 -6.69
CA PHE A 7 2.68 -2.74 -5.79
C PHE A 7 1.77 -3.71 -6.52
N GLU A 8 1.70 -4.93 -6.03
CA GLU A 8 0.67 -5.88 -6.44
C GLU A 8 -0.47 -5.76 -5.42
N ALA A 9 -1.57 -5.17 -5.84
CA ALA A 9 -2.72 -4.93 -4.99
C ALA A 9 -3.74 -6.05 -5.12
N ASN A 10 -4.61 -6.16 -4.11
CA ASN A 10 -5.71 -7.11 -4.06
C ASN A 10 -5.27 -8.55 -4.35
N PRO A 11 -4.30 -9.10 -3.60
CA PRO A 11 -3.69 -10.38 -3.94
C PRO A 11 -4.63 -11.58 -3.80
N PHE A 12 -5.82 -11.40 -3.19
CA PHE A 12 -6.74 -12.51 -2.94
C PHE A 12 -7.85 -12.64 -3.98
N HIS A 13 -8.30 -11.51 -4.54
CA HIS A 13 -9.53 -11.48 -5.33
C HIS A 13 -9.39 -10.90 -6.74
N GLY A 14 -8.21 -10.75 -7.23
CA GLY A 14 -7.98 -10.16 -8.54
C GLY A 14 -6.68 -9.39 -8.49
N PRO A 15 -5.57 -10.12 -8.32
CA PRO A 15 -4.27 -9.46 -8.19
C PRO A 15 -3.97 -8.63 -9.43
N HIS A 16 -3.54 -7.39 -9.19
CA HIS A 16 -3.17 -6.48 -10.26
C HIS A 16 -2.05 -5.58 -9.77
N LYS A 17 -1.23 -5.11 -10.70
CA LYS A 17 -0.19 -4.16 -10.39
C LYS A 17 -0.75 -2.75 -10.40
N CYS A 18 -0.29 -1.93 -9.46
CA CYS A 18 -0.69 -0.53 -9.39
C CYS A 18 0.50 0.33 -9.01
N LEU A 19 0.43 1.59 -9.40
CA LEU A 19 1.41 2.60 -9.00
C LEU A 19 0.73 3.51 -7.98
N ILE A 20 1.38 3.67 -6.83
CA ILE A 20 0.87 4.52 -5.76
C ILE A 20 1.85 5.67 -5.56
N ASN A 21 1.30 6.89 -5.51
CA ASN A 21 2.11 8.08 -5.20
C ASN A 21 2.53 8.01 -3.74
N ALA A 22 3.83 7.91 -3.51
CA ALA A 22 4.38 7.77 -2.16
C ALA A 22 4.05 8.97 -1.27
N ASP A 23 3.85 10.15 -1.84
CA ASP A 23 3.50 11.34 -1.08
C ASP A 23 2.10 11.25 -0.46
N TRP A 24 1.26 10.35 -0.96
CA TRP A 24 -0.11 10.16 -0.47
C TRP A 24 -0.19 9.08 0.60
N ILE A 25 0.88 8.36 0.86
CA ILE A 25 0.90 7.29 1.86
C ILE A 25 1.07 7.93 3.24
N VAL A 26 0.09 7.73 4.12
CA VAL A 26 0.14 8.28 5.47
C VAL A 26 0.45 7.22 6.51
N ASP A 27 0.16 5.95 6.23
CA ASP A 27 0.43 4.87 7.16
C ASP A 27 0.51 3.53 6.42
N VAL A 28 1.32 2.63 6.94
CA VAL A 28 1.43 1.26 6.44
C VAL A 28 1.47 0.34 7.64
N ILE A 29 0.63 -0.67 7.65
CA ILE A 29 0.63 -1.67 8.71
C ILE A 29 0.68 -3.07 8.13
N SER A 30 1.16 -4.01 8.94
CA SER A 30 1.04 -5.43 8.60
C SER A 30 -0.43 -5.82 8.64
N ASN A 31 -0.89 -6.60 7.64
CA ASN A 31 -2.27 -7.07 7.66
C ASN A 31 -2.42 -8.12 8.77
N PRO A 32 -3.29 -7.88 9.77
CA PRO A 32 -3.45 -8.81 10.89
C PRO A 32 -4.05 -10.16 10.48
N GLN A 33 -4.69 -10.23 9.32
CA GLN A 33 -5.29 -11.49 8.84
C GLN A 33 -4.32 -12.28 7.97
N ASP A 34 -3.28 -11.64 7.44
CA ASP A 34 -2.28 -12.30 6.60
C ASP A 34 -1.00 -11.47 6.60
N ASN A 35 -0.03 -11.89 7.39
CA ASN A 35 1.22 -11.15 7.55
C ASN A 35 2.12 -11.15 6.32
N ASN A 36 1.75 -11.85 5.25
CA ASN A 36 2.43 -11.77 3.96
C ASN A 36 1.91 -10.61 3.12
N THR A 37 0.93 -9.88 3.62
CA THR A 37 0.37 -8.68 2.98
C THR A 37 0.44 -7.50 3.93
N SER A 38 0.29 -6.31 3.37
CA SER A 38 0.30 -5.07 4.14
C SER A 38 -0.88 -4.20 3.73
N ILE A 39 -1.34 -3.37 4.63
CA ILE A 39 -2.40 -2.41 4.37
C ILE A 39 -1.78 -1.02 4.30
N ILE A 40 -2.02 -0.34 3.18
CA ILE A 40 -1.54 1.02 2.96
C ILE A 40 -2.71 1.98 3.09
N TYR A 41 -2.57 2.98 3.96
CA TYR A 41 -3.55 4.04 4.15
C TYR A 41 -3.10 5.26 3.36
N LEU A 42 -4.00 5.79 2.54
CA LEU A 42 -3.71 6.92 1.65
C LEU A 42 -4.43 8.18 2.13
N ALA A 43 -3.83 9.32 1.85
CA ALA A 43 -4.40 10.61 2.24
C ALA A 43 -5.66 10.97 1.44
N ALA A 44 -5.83 10.36 0.26
CA ALA A 44 -6.99 10.63 -0.58
C ALA A 44 -8.25 10.05 0.06
N LYS A 45 -9.36 10.82 -0.03
CA LYS A 45 -10.66 10.37 0.42
C LYS A 45 -11.62 10.37 -0.75
N ILE A 46 -12.44 9.31 -0.83
CA ILE A 46 -13.51 9.21 -1.81
C ILE A 46 -14.80 9.10 -1.00
N ASP A 47 -15.71 10.06 -1.20
CA ASP A 47 -17.00 10.11 -0.48
C ASP A 47 -16.83 10.04 1.04
N ASP A 48 -15.87 10.80 1.60
CA ASP A 48 -15.52 10.84 3.01
C ASP A 48 -14.99 9.53 3.59
N ARG A 49 -14.63 8.58 2.72
CA ARG A 49 -14.03 7.32 3.14
C ARG A 49 -12.52 7.38 2.98
N GLU A 50 -11.81 6.87 3.96
CA GLU A 50 -10.38 6.69 3.83
C GLU A 50 -10.09 5.64 2.74
N PHE A 51 -9.16 5.95 1.88
CA PHE A 51 -8.76 5.03 0.83
C PHE A 51 -7.65 4.13 1.34
N THR A 52 -7.87 2.83 1.30
CA THR A 52 -6.87 1.84 1.70
C THR A 52 -6.65 0.84 0.59
N GLU A 53 -5.42 0.33 0.51
CA GLU A 53 -5.06 -0.73 -0.43
C GLU A 53 -4.37 -1.86 0.32
N VAL A 54 -4.80 -3.09 0.07
CA VAL A 54 -4.10 -4.28 0.54
C VAL A 54 -3.12 -4.67 -0.56
N VAL A 55 -1.84 -4.76 -0.22
CA VAL A 55 -0.80 -5.06 -1.19
C VAL A 55 -0.02 -6.30 -0.76
N LYS A 56 0.52 -7.01 -1.74
CA LYS A 56 1.38 -8.16 -1.49
C LYS A 56 2.72 -7.68 -0.96
N GLY A 57 3.19 -8.34 0.09
CA GLY A 57 4.48 -8.05 0.71
C GLY A 57 4.35 -7.89 2.21
N LYS A 58 5.35 -8.37 2.92
CA LYS A 58 5.39 -8.21 4.37
C LYS A 58 5.68 -6.76 4.73
N TYR A 59 5.22 -6.35 5.89
CA TYR A 59 5.46 -4.98 6.39
C TYR A 59 6.93 -4.57 6.27
N GLU A 60 7.85 -5.46 6.64
CA GLU A 60 9.29 -5.15 6.60
C GLU A 60 9.77 -4.87 5.17
N ASP A 61 9.25 -5.60 4.18
CA ASP A 61 9.62 -5.40 2.78
C ASP A 61 9.07 -4.07 2.24
N ILE A 62 7.84 -3.74 2.60
CA ILE A 62 7.23 -2.48 2.21
C ILE A 62 7.98 -1.31 2.85
N LYS A 63 8.32 -1.45 4.12
CA LYS A 63 9.08 -0.45 4.86
C LYS A 63 10.41 -0.14 4.15
N VAL A 64 11.14 -1.17 3.73
CA VAL A 64 12.42 -0.99 3.02
C VAL A 64 12.20 -0.23 1.72
N LYS A 65 11.17 -0.58 0.95
CA LYS A 65 10.84 0.14 -0.28
C LYS A 65 10.59 1.62 -0.04
N LEU A 66 9.82 1.95 0.98
CA LEU A 66 9.45 3.33 1.27
C LEU A 66 10.63 4.13 1.79
N LEU A 67 11.45 3.53 2.65
CA LEU A 67 12.61 4.23 3.22
C LEU A 67 13.74 4.41 2.22
N ALA A 68 13.74 3.65 1.13
CA ALA A 68 14.75 3.75 0.07
C ALA A 68 14.45 4.87 -0.95
N LEU A 69 13.32 5.52 -0.85
CA LEU A 69 12.96 6.61 -1.79
C LEU A 69 13.79 7.86 -1.56
#